data_8d439816180df251f5227c158fea61d5
#
_entry.id   8d439816180df251f5227c158fea61d5
#
_cell.length_a   1.000
_cell.length_b   1.000
_cell.length_c   1.000
_cell.angle_alpha   90.00
_cell.angle_beta   90.00
_cell.angle_gamma   90.00
#
_symmetry.space_group_name_H-M   'P 1'
#
loop_
_entity.id
_entity.type
_entity.pdbx_description
1 polymer ?
#
loop_
_entity_poly.entity_id
_entity_poly.type
_entity_poly.pdbx_seq_one_letter_code
_entity_poly.pdbx_strand_id
1 'polypeptide(L)'
;MKQIEQYRVWEVEAPAGASATLEMAGQMETVSGFAAGESHLLRWMPMRTGIWRYTLRAGDWCETGELECLPAKEGNHGPVQARDMAFVYADGTPFQPFGTTCYAWNHQPEEVQRKTLETLKLTPFNKLRMCVFPKHMIYSENEPELFPFRRREDESWDVSQPVEAFWHRLDQQILALDVLGIEADLILFHPYDRWGFATMNQADSLAYLNYCVRRLGAFKNVWWSLANEFDLLLSKPEEDWEAFAARLMQDDAKHHLRSIHHCCAPYPPRSWMTHVSTQTSTPRKALAMRWQYQLPVIVDEFGYEGDIEFNWGNLTAREF
;
A
#
# COMPACT_ATOMS: atom_id res chain seq x y z
N MET A 1 0.77 31.70 7.48
CA MET A 1 1.46 30.51 6.98
C MET A 1 0.75 29.29 7.54
N LYS A 2 0.40 28.33 6.71
CA LYS A 2 -0.19 27.04 7.15
C LYS A 2 0.91 26.22 7.84
N GLN A 3 0.54 25.38 8.83
CA GLN A 3 1.47 24.50 9.54
C GLN A 3 1.07 23.05 9.37
N ILE A 4 2.05 22.15 9.30
CA ILE A 4 1.89 20.71 9.27
C ILE A 4 2.97 20.05 10.12
N GLU A 5 2.68 18.91 10.73
CA GLU A 5 3.64 18.07 11.39
C GLU A 5 4.40 17.21 10.36
N GLN A 6 5.69 17.00 10.55
CA GLN A 6 6.50 16.09 9.76
C GLN A 6 5.85 14.69 9.73
N TYR A 7 5.88 14.04 8.56
CA TYR A 7 5.26 12.72 8.30
C TYR A 7 3.73 12.69 8.38
N ARG A 8 3.06 13.87 8.34
CA ARG A 8 1.60 13.94 8.20
C ARG A 8 1.20 14.38 6.80
N VAL A 9 0.02 13.96 6.39
CA VAL A 9 -0.51 14.27 5.06
C VAL A 9 -0.93 15.73 4.99
N TRP A 10 -0.35 16.48 4.06
CA TRP A 10 -0.90 17.73 3.57
C TRP A 10 -1.81 17.44 2.39
N GLU A 11 -3.04 17.87 2.49
CA GLU A 11 -4.03 17.70 1.45
C GLU A 11 -4.60 19.05 1.03
N VAL A 12 -4.80 19.23 -0.27
CA VAL A 12 -5.40 20.45 -0.82
C VAL A 12 -6.25 20.11 -2.03
N GLU A 13 -7.40 20.77 -2.13
CA GLU A 13 -8.25 20.73 -3.32
C GLU A 13 -7.67 21.61 -4.40
N ALA A 14 -7.72 21.13 -5.65
CA ALA A 14 -7.19 21.83 -6.81
C ALA A 14 -7.96 21.43 -8.08
N PRO A 15 -7.89 22.19 -9.18
CA PRO A 15 -8.53 21.82 -10.43
C PRO A 15 -8.01 20.48 -10.99
N ALA A 16 -8.81 19.85 -11.85
CA ALA A 16 -8.45 18.62 -12.53
C ALA A 16 -7.10 18.76 -13.29
N GLY A 17 -6.27 17.72 -13.17
CA GLY A 17 -4.94 17.71 -13.78
C GLY A 17 -3.90 18.54 -13.04
N ALA A 18 -4.21 19.05 -11.85
CA ALA A 18 -3.26 19.81 -11.05
C ALA A 18 -2.05 19.00 -10.62
N SER A 19 -0.92 19.70 -10.50
CA SER A 19 0.30 19.22 -9.85
C SER A 19 0.77 20.25 -8.82
N ALA A 20 1.50 19.77 -7.80
CA ALA A 20 2.18 20.63 -6.84
C ALA A 20 3.69 20.43 -6.95
N THR A 21 4.43 21.53 -7.01
CA THR A 21 5.88 21.56 -6.79
C THR A 21 6.13 22.17 -5.42
N LEU A 22 6.92 21.47 -4.61
CA LEU A 22 7.26 21.88 -3.24
C LEU A 22 8.78 22.01 -3.14
N GLU A 23 9.23 23.17 -2.67
CA GLU A 23 10.66 23.52 -2.63
C GLU A 23 11.09 23.94 -1.22
N MET A 24 12.22 23.42 -0.78
CA MET A 24 12.88 23.82 0.47
C MET A 24 14.40 23.64 0.35
N ALA A 25 15.18 24.72 0.56
CA ALA A 25 16.63 24.65 0.66
C ALA A 25 17.33 23.89 -0.50
N GLY A 26 16.84 24.09 -1.73
CA GLY A 26 17.38 23.46 -2.93
C GLY A 26 16.86 22.04 -3.20
N GLN A 27 16.03 21.49 -2.34
CA GLN A 27 15.28 20.27 -2.60
C GLN A 27 13.95 20.61 -3.26
N MET A 28 13.57 19.85 -4.28
CA MET A 28 12.31 19.98 -4.99
C MET A 28 11.60 18.64 -5.06
N GLU A 29 10.32 18.63 -4.77
CA GLU A 29 9.43 17.48 -4.90
C GLU A 29 8.22 17.86 -5.75
N THR A 30 7.76 16.95 -6.58
CA THR A 30 6.55 17.16 -7.39
C THR A 30 5.56 16.03 -7.13
N VAL A 31 4.30 16.40 -6.91
CA VAL A 31 3.19 15.46 -6.79
C VAL A 31 2.08 15.83 -7.75
N SER A 32 1.36 14.82 -8.23
CA SER A 32 0.22 15.00 -9.13
C SER A 32 -1.08 14.72 -8.39
N GLY A 33 -2.13 15.46 -8.76
CA GLY A 33 -3.46 15.29 -8.20
C GLY A 33 -4.15 14.02 -8.70
N PHE A 34 -5.21 13.67 -7.99
CA PHE A 34 -6.09 12.54 -8.29
C PHE A 34 -7.56 12.94 -8.18
N ALA A 35 -8.43 12.23 -8.89
CA ALA A 35 -9.87 12.41 -8.79
C ALA A 35 -10.39 11.83 -7.48
N ALA A 36 -11.22 12.59 -6.76
CA ALA A 36 -11.88 12.23 -5.51
C ALA A 36 -13.36 12.64 -5.58
N GLY A 37 -14.18 11.81 -6.23
CA GLY A 37 -15.57 12.15 -6.53
C GLY A 37 -15.68 13.31 -7.52
N GLU A 38 -16.35 14.40 -7.12
CA GLU A 38 -16.47 15.64 -7.90
C GLU A 38 -15.26 16.58 -7.74
N SER A 39 -14.42 16.32 -6.74
CA SER A 39 -13.20 17.11 -6.45
C SER A 39 -11.95 16.45 -7.03
N HIS A 40 -10.88 17.23 -7.10
CA HIS A 40 -9.52 16.75 -7.33
C HIS A 40 -8.65 17.19 -6.17
N LEU A 41 -7.88 16.24 -5.65
CA LEU A 41 -7.03 16.44 -4.48
C LEU A 41 -5.57 16.24 -4.83
N LEU A 42 -4.71 16.99 -4.15
CA LEU A 42 -3.27 16.78 -4.10
C LEU A 42 -2.92 16.37 -2.68
N ARG A 43 -2.09 15.32 -2.53
CA ARG A 43 -1.56 14.87 -1.24
C ARG A 43 -0.04 14.87 -1.27
N TRP A 44 0.54 15.33 -0.18
CA TRP A 44 1.97 15.33 0.01
C TRP A 44 2.31 15.11 1.49
N MET A 45 3.44 14.49 1.77
CA MET A 45 3.95 14.27 3.12
C MET A 45 5.35 14.86 3.25
N PRO A 46 5.59 15.82 4.16
CA PRO A 46 6.92 16.36 4.38
C PRO A 46 7.82 15.35 5.11
N MET A 47 9.00 15.11 4.55
CA MET A 47 10.03 14.27 5.16
C MET A 47 11.03 15.10 6.00
N ARG A 48 11.00 16.43 5.88
CA ARG A 48 11.92 17.34 6.57
C ARG A 48 11.18 18.54 7.14
N THR A 49 11.62 18.98 8.32
CA THR A 49 11.13 20.20 8.98
C THR A 49 11.66 21.45 8.29
N GLY A 50 10.90 22.54 8.35
CA GLY A 50 11.26 23.83 7.78
C GLY A 50 10.15 24.43 6.93
N ILE A 51 10.47 25.54 6.27
CA ILE A 51 9.50 26.26 5.42
C ILE A 51 9.61 25.74 4.00
N TRP A 52 8.53 25.14 3.51
CA TRP A 52 8.35 24.68 2.16
C TRP A 52 7.53 25.70 1.37
N ARG A 53 8.03 26.08 0.21
CA ARG A 53 7.26 26.88 -0.76
C ARG A 53 6.56 25.91 -1.70
N TYR A 54 5.26 26.11 -1.92
CA TYR A 54 4.52 25.32 -2.88
C TYR A 54 4.01 26.15 -4.04
N THR A 55 3.97 25.54 -5.21
CA THR A 55 3.33 26.04 -6.42
C THR A 55 2.39 24.98 -6.95
N LEU A 56 1.08 25.28 -6.95
CA LEU A 56 0.06 24.44 -7.57
C LEU A 56 -0.20 24.96 -8.99
N ARG A 57 -0.34 24.05 -9.96
CA ARG A 57 -0.60 24.40 -11.37
C ARG A 57 -1.57 23.42 -12.01
N ALA A 58 -2.52 23.97 -12.79
CA ALA A 58 -3.41 23.22 -13.67
C ALA A 58 -3.76 24.10 -14.91
N GLY A 59 -3.19 23.82 -16.07
CA GLY A 59 -3.29 24.73 -17.22
C GLY A 59 -2.81 26.13 -16.88
N ASP A 60 -3.68 27.13 -17.07
CA ASP A 60 -3.40 28.55 -16.74
C ASP A 60 -3.59 28.88 -15.25
N TRP A 61 -4.20 27.99 -14.49
CA TRP A 61 -4.38 28.20 -13.05
C TRP A 61 -3.08 27.97 -12.28
N CYS A 62 -2.78 28.90 -11.36
CA CYS A 62 -1.60 28.85 -10.52
C CYS A 62 -1.91 29.42 -9.13
N GLU A 63 -1.54 28.68 -8.09
CA GLU A 63 -1.56 29.13 -6.70
C GLU A 63 -0.19 28.88 -6.07
N THR A 64 0.29 29.81 -5.27
CA THR A 64 1.55 29.70 -4.53
C THR A 64 1.35 30.01 -3.06
N GLY A 65 2.19 29.40 -2.22
CA GLY A 65 2.16 29.68 -0.79
C GLY A 65 3.33 29.05 -0.05
N GLU A 66 3.26 29.16 1.26
CA GLU A 66 4.24 28.60 2.18
C GLU A 66 3.57 27.69 3.18
N LEU A 67 4.26 26.59 3.51
CA LEU A 67 3.85 25.59 4.49
C LEU A 67 5.01 25.36 5.45
N GLU A 68 4.80 25.63 6.74
CA GLU A 68 5.79 25.34 7.78
C GLU A 68 5.63 23.89 8.25
N CYS A 69 6.64 23.07 8.02
CA CYS A 69 6.72 21.72 8.55
C CYS A 69 7.37 21.75 9.94
N LEU A 70 6.58 21.46 10.96
CA LEU A 70 7.02 21.35 12.35
C LEU A 70 7.62 19.95 12.60
N PRO A 71 8.48 19.79 13.64
CA PRO A 71 8.99 18.48 14.02
C PRO A 71 7.86 17.47 14.32
N ALA A 72 8.12 16.21 14.03
CA ALA A 72 7.24 15.11 14.40
C ALA A 72 7.01 15.09 15.92
N LYS A 73 5.80 14.81 16.34
CA LYS A 73 5.46 14.62 17.76
C LYS A 73 5.99 13.27 18.26
N GLU A 74 6.08 13.15 19.57
CA GLU A 74 6.42 11.89 20.23
C GLU A 74 5.55 10.74 19.72
N GLY A 75 6.18 9.60 19.40
CA GLY A 75 5.54 8.43 18.81
C GLY A 75 5.32 8.47 17.30
N ASN A 76 5.61 9.61 16.63
CA ASN A 76 5.56 9.68 15.17
C ASN A 76 6.97 9.55 14.59
N HIS A 77 7.38 8.32 14.30
CA HIS A 77 8.73 7.95 13.82
C HIS A 77 8.88 8.09 12.29
N GLY A 78 7.82 8.48 11.58
CA GLY A 78 7.80 8.53 10.13
C GLY A 78 7.63 7.15 9.47
N PRO A 79 7.78 7.07 8.12
CA PRO A 79 7.63 5.81 7.40
C PRO A 79 8.74 4.81 7.73
N VAL A 80 8.39 3.52 7.66
CA VAL A 80 9.36 2.43 7.79
C VAL A 80 10.20 2.32 6.51
N GLN A 81 11.48 2.06 6.67
CA GLN A 81 12.46 1.91 5.61
C GLN A 81 13.26 0.61 5.79
N ALA A 82 13.76 0.04 4.71
CA ALA A 82 14.77 -1.02 4.75
C ALA A 82 16.16 -0.39 4.83
N ARG A 83 16.94 -0.84 5.80
CA ARG A 83 18.34 -0.45 5.95
C ARG A 83 19.17 -1.69 6.17
N ASP A 84 20.06 -1.98 5.25
CA ASP A 84 20.78 -3.26 5.20
C ASP A 84 19.79 -4.43 5.19
N MET A 85 19.89 -5.35 6.13
CA MET A 85 18.96 -6.48 6.28
C MET A 85 17.99 -6.30 7.46
N ALA A 86 17.60 -5.07 7.78
CA ALA A 86 16.69 -4.72 8.87
C ALA A 86 15.67 -3.65 8.44
N PHE A 87 14.65 -3.47 9.26
CA PHE A 87 13.72 -2.37 9.13
C PHE A 87 13.95 -1.33 10.20
N VAL A 88 13.84 -0.05 9.82
CA VAL A 88 13.92 1.09 10.73
C VAL A 88 12.89 2.14 10.31
N TYR A 89 12.42 2.92 11.24
CA TYR A 89 11.67 4.13 10.92
C TYR A 89 12.55 5.22 10.32
N ALA A 90 11.97 6.24 9.72
CA ALA A 90 12.70 7.35 9.12
C ALA A 90 13.58 8.11 10.10
N ASP A 91 13.24 8.15 11.38
CA ASP A 91 14.05 8.73 12.47
C ASP A 91 15.18 7.81 12.98
N GLY A 92 15.29 6.58 12.45
CA GLY A 92 16.29 5.59 12.84
C GLY A 92 15.86 4.63 13.95
N THR A 93 14.67 4.80 14.52
CA THR A 93 14.13 3.85 15.51
C THR A 93 13.98 2.46 14.87
N PRO A 94 14.45 1.37 15.51
CA PRO A 94 14.27 0.02 14.98
C PRO A 94 12.80 -0.35 14.84
N PHE A 95 12.45 -1.03 13.73
CA PHE A 95 11.13 -1.61 13.50
C PHE A 95 11.26 -3.11 13.30
N GLN A 96 10.50 -3.87 14.08
CA GLN A 96 10.39 -5.33 13.92
C GLN A 96 8.96 -5.67 13.53
N PRO A 97 8.71 -6.07 12.27
CA PRO A 97 7.36 -6.40 11.82
C PRO A 97 6.85 -7.63 12.55
N PHE A 98 5.71 -7.49 13.18
CA PHE A 98 4.90 -8.55 13.75
C PHE A 98 3.45 -8.30 13.36
N GLY A 99 2.89 -9.12 12.49
CA GLY A 99 1.64 -8.78 11.85
C GLY A 99 0.70 -9.95 11.62
N THR A 100 -0.38 -9.62 10.94
CA THR A 100 -1.39 -10.58 10.51
C THR A 100 -1.90 -10.22 9.11
N THR A 101 -2.71 -11.11 8.53
CA THR A 101 -3.38 -10.90 7.25
C THR A 101 -4.87 -10.68 7.46
N CYS A 102 -5.41 -9.63 6.86
CA CYS A 102 -6.83 -9.37 6.75
C CYS A 102 -7.16 -9.08 5.28
N TYR A 103 -6.93 -10.05 4.40
CA TYR A 103 -6.93 -9.89 2.95
C TYR A 103 -8.17 -9.19 2.40
N ALA A 104 -9.37 -9.62 2.81
CA ALA A 104 -10.62 -9.09 2.29
C ALA A 104 -11.24 -8.02 3.21
N TRP A 105 -10.49 -7.42 4.13
CA TRP A 105 -11.04 -6.52 5.14
C TRP A 105 -11.81 -5.33 4.54
N ASN A 106 -11.26 -4.66 3.53
CA ASN A 106 -11.91 -3.54 2.86
C ASN A 106 -13.23 -3.91 2.15
N HIS A 107 -13.46 -5.21 1.92
CA HIS A 107 -14.60 -5.74 1.16
C HIS A 107 -15.68 -6.37 2.05
N GLN A 108 -15.44 -6.41 3.36
CA GLN A 108 -16.39 -6.93 4.32
C GLN A 108 -17.46 -5.91 4.67
N PRO A 109 -18.62 -6.32 5.21
CA PRO A 109 -19.60 -5.41 5.78
C PRO A 109 -18.99 -4.51 6.85
N GLU A 110 -19.49 -3.28 7.00
CA GLU A 110 -18.96 -2.27 7.91
C GLU A 110 -18.81 -2.77 9.37
N GLU A 111 -19.76 -3.57 9.84
CA GLU A 111 -19.70 -4.15 11.19
C GLU A 111 -18.46 -5.05 11.37
N VAL A 112 -18.13 -5.87 10.36
CA VAL A 112 -16.94 -6.72 10.38
C VAL A 112 -15.67 -5.89 10.33
N GLN A 113 -15.65 -4.83 9.51
CA GLN A 113 -14.53 -3.90 9.43
C GLN A 113 -14.26 -3.22 10.78
N ARG A 114 -15.31 -2.73 11.44
CA ARG A 114 -15.22 -2.11 12.77
C ARG A 114 -14.73 -3.10 13.82
N LYS A 115 -15.30 -4.32 13.85
CA LYS A 115 -14.89 -5.37 14.77
C LYS A 115 -13.43 -5.78 14.58
N THR A 116 -12.94 -5.79 13.35
CA THR A 116 -11.53 -6.05 13.06
C THR A 116 -10.64 -4.99 13.72
N LEU A 117 -10.96 -3.69 13.59
CA LEU A 117 -10.20 -2.63 14.26
C LEU A 117 -10.25 -2.75 15.79
N GLU A 118 -11.40 -3.09 16.37
CA GLU A 118 -11.52 -3.32 17.81
C GLU A 118 -10.63 -4.48 18.27
N THR A 119 -10.56 -5.55 17.49
CA THR A 119 -9.68 -6.68 17.76
C THR A 119 -8.21 -6.30 17.65
N LEU A 120 -7.82 -5.59 16.58
CA LEU A 120 -6.43 -5.13 16.37
C LEU A 120 -5.91 -4.26 17.51
N LYS A 121 -6.76 -3.42 18.12
CA LYS A 121 -6.41 -2.61 19.32
C LYS A 121 -5.94 -3.45 20.51
N LEU A 122 -6.36 -4.71 20.58
CA LEU A 122 -6.05 -5.63 21.68
C LEU A 122 -4.88 -6.56 21.38
N THR A 123 -4.28 -6.43 20.20
CA THR A 123 -3.18 -7.28 19.74
C THR A 123 -1.87 -6.51 19.68
N PRO A 124 -0.72 -7.20 19.73
CA PRO A 124 0.59 -6.55 19.57
C PRO A 124 0.99 -6.37 18.09
N PHE A 125 0.08 -6.54 17.14
CA PHE A 125 0.39 -6.42 15.73
C PHE A 125 0.74 -4.97 15.35
N ASN A 126 1.82 -4.82 14.60
CA ASN A 126 2.28 -3.56 14.06
C ASN A 126 2.34 -3.54 12.52
N LYS A 127 1.84 -4.60 11.85
CA LYS A 127 1.75 -4.72 10.40
C LYS A 127 0.47 -5.50 10.04
N LEU A 128 -0.30 -4.97 9.09
CA LEU A 128 -1.49 -5.64 8.54
C LEU A 128 -1.36 -5.76 7.02
N ARG A 129 -1.51 -6.97 6.50
CA ARG A 129 -1.51 -7.25 5.07
C ARG A 129 -2.93 -7.34 4.54
N MET A 130 -3.29 -6.54 3.52
CA MET A 130 -4.65 -6.42 2.99
C MET A 130 -4.68 -6.16 1.49
N CYS A 131 -5.68 -6.71 0.81
CA CYS A 131 -5.86 -6.52 -0.63
C CYS A 131 -6.58 -5.19 -0.93
N VAL A 132 -6.12 -4.48 -1.97
CA VAL A 132 -6.86 -3.35 -2.53
C VAL A 132 -8.05 -3.86 -3.34
N PHE A 133 -7.85 -4.81 -4.26
CA PHE A 133 -8.94 -5.45 -4.99
C PHE A 133 -9.70 -6.48 -4.15
N PRO A 134 -11.00 -6.69 -4.43
CA PRO A 134 -11.79 -7.73 -3.77
C PRO A 134 -11.14 -9.11 -3.93
N LYS A 135 -11.15 -9.90 -2.86
CA LYS A 135 -10.64 -11.27 -2.83
C LYS A 135 -11.80 -12.26 -2.66
N HIS A 136 -11.87 -13.24 -3.58
CA HIS A 136 -12.82 -14.35 -3.51
C HIS A 136 -12.12 -15.64 -3.11
N MET A 137 -12.59 -16.27 -2.08
CA MET A 137 -12.16 -17.59 -1.61
C MET A 137 -13.31 -18.26 -0.87
N ILE A 138 -13.22 -19.56 -0.63
CA ILE A 138 -14.24 -20.37 0.08
C ILE A 138 -14.65 -19.78 1.44
N TYR A 139 -13.77 -19.02 2.08
CA TYR A 139 -14.04 -18.32 3.34
C TYR A 139 -14.39 -16.82 3.15
N SER A 140 -14.50 -16.35 1.92
CA SER A 140 -14.83 -14.94 1.57
C SER A 140 -15.55 -14.93 0.22
N GLU A 141 -16.80 -15.37 0.24
CA GLU A 141 -17.64 -15.53 -0.97
C GLU A 141 -18.63 -14.37 -1.16
N ASN A 142 -18.74 -13.47 -0.19
CA ASN A 142 -19.66 -12.34 -0.27
C ASN A 142 -19.30 -11.40 -1.41
N GLU A 143 -20.31 -10.86 -2.06
CA GLU A 143 -20.15 -9.80 -3.06
C GLU A 143 -19.78 -8.49 -2.36
N PRO A 144 -18.74 -7.76 -2.82
CA PRO A 144 -18.40 -6.47 -2.26
C PRO A 144 -19.51 -5.45 -2.48
N GLU A 145 -19.81 -4.62 -1.49
CA GLU A 145 -20.75 -3.50 -1.62
C GLU A 145 -20.21 -2.40 -2.55
N LEU A 146 -18.89 -2.25 -2.61
CA LEU A 146 -18.20 -1.24 -3.38
C LEU A 146 -17.06 -1.85 -4.17
N PHE A 147 -16.88 -1.36 -5.39
CA PHE A 147 -15.74 -1.67 -6.24
C PHE A 147 -14.87 -0.42 -6.44
N PRO A 148 -13.57 -0.56 -6.73
CA PRO A 148 -12.66 0.58 -6.85
C PRO A 148 -12.94 1.47 -8.07
N PHE A 149 -13.53 0.92 -9.13
CA PHE A 149 -13.78 1.60 -10.40
C PHE A 149 -15.19 1.33 -10.91
N ARG A 150 -15.66 2.16 -11.82
CA ARG A 150 -16.90 1.90 -12.56
C ARG A 150 -16.67 0.88 -13.66
N ARG A 151 -17.73 0.15 -14.03
CA ARG A 151 -17.70 -0.74 -15.19
C ARG A 151 -17.96 0.03 -16.48
N ARG A 152 -17.29 -0.39 -17.56
CA ARG A 152 -17.61 0.00 -18.93
C ARG A 152 -18.82 -0.81 -19.45
N GLU A 153 -19.30 -0.47 -20.62
CA GLU A 153 -20.42 -1.20 -21.29
C GLU A 153 -20.06 -2.66 -21.60
N ASP A 154 -18.79 -2.96 -21.83
CA ASP A 154 -18.25 -4.31 -22.08
C ASP A 154 -17.93 -5.10 -20.79
N GLU A 155 -18.41 -4.63 -19.65
CA GLU A 155 -18.16 -5.21 -18.32
C GLU A 155 -16.70 -5.13 -17.84
N SER A 156 -15.79 -4.53 -18.58
CA SER A 156 -14.42 -4.25 -18.11
C SER A 156 -14.39 -3.08 -17.12
N TRP A 157 -13.28 -2.92 -16.40
CA TRP A 157 -13.11 -1.85 -15.42
C TRP A 157 -12.59 -0.57 -16.07
N ASP A 158 -13.27 0.54 -15.82
CA ASP A 158 -12.80 1.86 -16.21
C ASP A 158 -11.96 2.50 -15.10
N VAL A 159 -10.66 2.31 -15.16
CA VAL A 159 -9.71 2.85 -14.16
C VAL A 159 -9.63 4.38 -14.15
N SER A 160 -10.18 5.05 -15.17
CA SER A 160 -10.31 6.51 -15.20
C SER A 160 -11.50 7.02 -14.39
N GLN A 161 -12.37 6.13 -13.93
CA GLN A 161 -13.58 6.41 -13.18
C GLN A 161 -13.54 5.78 -11.77
N PRO A 162 -12.69 6.27 -10.86
CA PRO A 162 -12.62 5.76 -9.50
C PRO A 162 -13.93 5.99 -8.75
N VAL A 163 -14.34 5.00 -7.95
CA VAL A 163 -15.52 5.09 -7.09
C VAL A 163 -15.10 5.66 -5.75
N GLU A 164 -15.41 6.93 -5.50
CA GLU A 164 -14.93 7.66 -4.32
C GLU A 164 -15.27 6.98 -3.00
N ALA A 165 -16.48 6.43 -2.86
CA ALA A 165 -16.88 5.74 -1.64
C ALA A 165 -15.95 4.56 -1.27
N PHE A 166 -15.47 3.80 -2.28
CA PHE A 166 -14.50 2.73 -2.08
C PHE A 166 -13.14 3.26 -1.60
N TRP A 167 -12.61 4.24 -2.31
CA TRP A 167 -11.29 4.80 -2.03
C TRP A 167 -11.26 5.59 -0.72
N HIS A 168 -12.33 6.32 -0.41
CA HIS A 168 -12.47 7.00 0.88
C HIS A 168 -12.48 5.99 2.05
N ARG A 169 -13.19 4.87 1.89
CA ARG A 169 -13.17 3.78 2.88
C ARG A 169 -11.74 3.26 3.10
N LEU A 170 -10.98 3.02 2.03
CA LEU A 170 -9.60 2.57 2.11
C LEU A 170 -8.69 3.61 2.78
N ASP A 171 -8.83 4.91 2.45
CA ASP A 171 -8.12 6.01 3.13
C ASP A 171 -8.37 5.97 4.65
N GLN A 172 -9.63 5.84 5.06
CA GLN A 172 -10.00 5.81 6.48
C GLN A 172 -9.44 4.58 7.21
N GLN A 173 -9.36 3.44 6.54
CA GLN A 173 -8.76 2.23 7.09
C GLN A 173 -7.24 2.39 7.28
N ILE A 174 -6.54 2.95 6.30
CA ILE A 174 -5.09 3.25 6.41
C ILE A 174 -4.81 4.22 7.56
N LEU A 175 -5.62 5.28 7.68
CA LEU A 175 -5.51 6.24 8.77
C LEU A 175 -5.82 5.60 10.14
N ALA A 176 -6.82 4.73 10.22
CA ALA A 176 -7.14 4.01 11.45
C ALA A 176 -6.01 3.07 11.88
N LEU A 177 -5.34 2.42 10.94
CA LEU A 177 -4.14 1.62 11.19
C LEU A 177 -2.97 2.51 11.68
N ASP A 178 -2.74 3.67 11.07
CA ASP A 178 -1.72 4.63 11.51
C ASP A 178 -1.93 5.07 12.96
N VAL A 179 -3.17 5.35 13.36
CA VAL A 179 -3.53 5.69 14.75
C VAL A 179 -3.20 4.56 15.73
N LEU A 180 -3.27 3.31 15.29
CA LEU A 180 -2.91 2.12 16.08
C LEU A 180 -1.41 1.78 16.02
N GLY A 181 -0.61 2.51 15.25
CA GLY A 181 0.81 2.20 15.02
C GLY A 181 1.00 0.96 14.15
N ILE A 182 0.06 0.69 13.24
CA ILE A 182 0.06 -0.49 12.36
C ILE A 182 0.39 -0.05 10.93
N GLU A 183 1.39 -0.68 10.33
CA GLU A 183 1.74 -0.52 8.92
C GLU A 183 0.72 -1.22 8.02
N ALA A 184 0.29 -0.55 6.96
CA ALA A 184 -0.66 -1.05 5.97
C ALA A 184 0.10 -1.62 4.76
N ASP A 185 0.30 -2.93 4.72
CA ASP A 185 0.93 -3.63 3.60
C ASP A 185 -0.14 -3.94 2.54
N LEU A 186 -0.23 -3.06 1.53
CA LEU A 186 -1.26 -3.07 0.51
C LEU A 186 -0.89 -4.02 -0.63
N ILE A 187 -1.65 -5.10 -0.77
CA ILE A 187 -1.56 -6.03 -1.90
C ILE A 187 -2.27 -5.42 -3.09
N LEU A 188 -1.50 -5.08 -4.13
CA LEU A 188 -1.99 -4.40 -5.32
C LEU A 188 -2.66 -5.36 -6.31
N PHE A 189 -2.12 -6.59 -6.47
CA PHE A 189 -2.69 -7.64 -7.32
C PHE A 189 -2.71 -8.99 -6.62
N HIS A 190 -3.64 -9.87 -6.99
CA HIS A 190 -3.71 -11.25 -6.50
C HIS A 190 -4.53 -12.14 -7.46
N PRO A 191 -4.35 -13.48 -7.44
CA PRO A 191 -5.05 -14.40 -8.35
C PRO A 191 -6.50 -14.71 -7.94
N TYR A 192 -6.90 -14.41 -6.71
CA TYR A 192 -8.18 -14.80 -6.10
C TYR A 192 -9.30 -13.83 -6.48
N ASP A 193 -9.60 -13.78 -7.77
CA ASP A 193 -10.47 -12.80 -8.38
C ASP A 193 -11.52 -13.46 -9.27
N ARG A 194 -12.76 -13.01 -9.18
CA ARG A 194 -13.86 -13.39 -10.07
C ARG A 194 -14.50 -12.20 -10.78
N TRP A 195 -13.97 -11.00 -10.55
CA TRP A 195 -14.54 -9.75 -11.08
C TRP A 195 -13.72 -9.15 -12.23
N GLY A 196 -12.56 -9.77 -12.59
CA GLY A 196 -11.75 -9.40 -13.73
C GLY A 196 -10.58 -8.47 -13.44
N PHE A 197 -10.24 -8.17 -12.18
CA PHE A 197 -9.08 -7.36 -11.83
C PHE A 197 -7.75 -8.08 -12.12
N ALA A 198 -7.70 -9.39 -11.89
CA ALA A 198 -6.51 -10.20 -12.17
C ALA A 198 -6.15 -10.23 -13.67
N THR A 199 -7.12 -10.04 -14.54
CA THR A 199 -6.95 -10.06 -16.00
C THR A 199 -6.91 -8.69 -16.67
N MET A 200 -6.90 -7.60 -15.89
CA MET A 200 -6.73 -6.25 -16.43
C MET A 200 -5.49 -6.17 -17.29
N ASN A 201 -5.58 -5.49 -18.44
CA ASN A 201 -4.43 -5.29 -19.31
C ASN A 201 -3.34 -4.42 -18.65
N GLN A 202 -2.14 -4.40 -19.24
CA GLN A 202 -1.00 -3.66 -18.68
C GLN A 202 -1.27 -2.15 -18.56
N ALA A 203 -1.93 -1.53 -19.55
CA ALA A 203 -2.19 -0.08 -19.53
C ALA A 203 -3.14 0.31 -18.39
N ASP A 204 -4.25 -0.40 -18.21
CA ASP A 204 -5.19 -0.20 -17.11
C ASP A 204 -4.51 -0.50 -15.76
N SER A 205 -3.68 -1.54 -15.68
CA SER A 205 -2.90 -1.86 -14.47
C SER A 205 -1.92 -0.74 -14.08
N LEU A 206 -1.20 -0.16 -15.03
CA LEU A 206 -0.30 0.99 -14.79
C LEU A 206 -1.06 2.26 -14.40
N ALA A 207 -2.23 2.50 -15.00
CA ALA A 207 -3.09 3.63 -14.62
C ALA A 207 -3.63 3.47 -13.19
N TYR A 208 -4.03 2.26 -12.81
CA TYR A 208 -4.42 1.91 -11.44
C TYR A 208 -3.27 2.16 -10.44
N LEU A 209 -2.06 1.68 -10.72
CA LEU A 209 -0.90 1.89 -9.85
C LEU A 209 -0.58 3.38 -9.68
N ASN A 210 -0.62 4.15 -10.78
CA ASN A 210 -0.44 5.58 -10.72
C ASN A 210 -1.51 6.27 -9.84
N TYR A 211 -2.78 5.84 -9.93
CA TYR A 211 -3.83 6.34 -9.07
C TYR A 211 -3.58 5.99 -7.59
N CYS A 212 -3.18 4.75 -7.30
CA CYS A 212 -2.82 4.33 -5.95
C CYS A 212 -1.73 5.20 -5.34
N VAL A 213 -0.64 5.45 -6.06
CA VAL A 213 0.48 6.26 -5.56
C VAL A 213 0.06 7.70 -5.32
N ARG A 214 -0.67 8.31 -6.26
CA ARG A 214 -1.15 9.71 -6.10
C ARG A 214 -2.05 9.87 -4.89
N ARG A 215 -2.93 8.89 -4.63
CA ARG A 215 -3.89 8.93 -3.54
C ARG A 215 -3.29 8.50 -2.20
N LEU A 216 -2.53 7.42 -2.19
CA LEU A 216 -2.11 6.73 -0.96
C LEU A 216 -0.63 6.98 -0.59
N GLY A 217 0.20 7.42 -1.54
CA GLY A 217 1.64 7.60 -1.32
C GLY A 217 2.03 8.76 -0.39
N ALA A 218 1.07 9.49 0.17
CA ALA A 218 1.31 10.46 1.23
C ALA A 218 1.05 9.90 2.65
N PHE A 219 0.54 8.69 2.78
CA PHE A 219 0.37 8.03 4.08
C PHE A 219 1.67 7.33 4.48
N LYS A 220 2.24 7.69 5.62
CA LYS A 220 3.54 7.18 6.09
C LYS A 220 3.58 5.68 6.37
N ASN A 221 2.43 5.08 6.66
CA ASN A 221 2.28 3.67 7.04
C ASN A 221 1.89 2.75 5.88
N VAL A 222 2.03 3.18 4.63
CA VAL A 222 1.75 2.35 3.45
C VAL A 222 2.99 1.60 3.02
N TRP A 223 2.84 0.31 2.70
CA TRP A 223 3.80 -0.51 1.99
C TRP A 223 3.16 -1.04 0.70
N TRP A 224 3.98 -1.21 -0.34
CA TRP A 224 3.53 -1.71 -1.63
C TRP A 224 3.89 -3.18 -1.81
N SER A 225 2.93 -4.10 -1.66
CA SER A 225 3.06 -5.48 -2.10
C SER A 225 2.53 -5.59 -3.53
N LEU A 226 3.41 -5.71 -4.54
CA LEU A 226 3.01 -5.79 -5.94
C LEU A 226 1.97 -6.87 -6.17
N ALA A 227 2.18 -8.06 -5.60
CA ALA A 227 1.20 -9.13 -5.64
C ALA A 227 1.24 -10.00 -4.40
N ASN A 228 0.11 -10.63 -4.09
CA ASN A 228 0.06 -11.90 -3.38
C ASN A 228 0.14 -13.01 -4.40
N GLU A 229 1.08 -13.95 -4.19
CA GLU A 229 1.24 -15.15 -5.03
C GLU A 229 1.28 -14.83 -6.53
N PHE A 230 2.25 -13.97 -6.92
CA PHE A 230 2.41 -13.49 -8.29
C PHE A 230 2.51 -14.64 -9.30
N ASP A 231 3.09 -15.76 -8.89
CA ASP A 231 3.33 -16.96 -9.69
C ASP A 231 2.04 -17.75 -10.01
N LEU A 232 0.92 -17.40 -9.38
CA LEU A 232 -0.42 -17.88 -9.73
C LEU A 232 -1.19 -16.92 -10.65
N LEU A 233 -0.71 -15.70 -10.85
CA LEU A 233 -1.28 -14.70 -11.76
C LEU A 233 -0.79 -14.90 -13.20
N LEU A 234 -1.20 -16.02 -13.82
CA LEU A 234 -0.74 -16.43 -15.15
C LEU A 234 -1.08 -15.42 -16.27
N SER A 235 -1.98 -14.49 -16.04
CA SER A 235 -2.34 -13.39 -16.94
C SER A 235 -1.30 -12.26 -16.98
N LYS A 236 -0.33 -12.24 -16.08
CA LYS A 236 0.69 -11.20 -15.96
C LYS A 236 2.09 -11.81 -16.06
N PRO A 237 2.74 -11.66 -17.23
CA PRO A 237 4.10 -12.11 -17.44
C PRO A 237 5.12 -11.30 -16.62
N GLU A 238 6.38 -11.74 -16.58
CA GLU A 238 7.44 -11.10 -15.80
C GLU A 238 7.64 -9.63 -16.19
N GLU A 239 7.50 -9.31 -17.47
CA GLU A 239 7.62 -7.94 -18.01
C GLU A 239 6.60 -6.98 -17.40
N ASP A 240 5.40 -7.48 -17.06
CA ASP A 240 4.38 -6.66 -16.38
C ASP A 240 4.85 -6.31 -14.98
N TRP A 241 5.39 -7.26 -14.22
CA TRP A 241 5.89 -7.01 -12.86
C TRP A 241 7.04 -6.00 -12.84
N GLU A 242 7.96 -6.09 -13.79
CA GLU A 242 9.04 -5.11 -13.94
C GLU A 242 8.49 -3.72 -14.31
N ALA A 243 7.51 -3.63 -15.20
CA ALA A 243 6.86 -2.37 -15.55
C ALA A 243 6.09 -1.77 -14.35
N PHE A 244 5.41 -2.60 -13.55
CA PHE A 244 4.68 -2.17 -12.36
C PHE A 244 5.64 -1.66 -11.28
N ALA A 245 6.73 -2.38 -11.02
CA ALA A 245 7.76 -1.95 -10.08
C ALA A 245 8.41 -0.63 -10.52
N ALA A 246 8.74 -0.49 -11.82
CA ALA A 246 9.28 0.75 -12.37
C ALA A 246 8.31 1.93 -12.20
N ARG A 247 7.00 1.70 -12.39
CA ARG A 247 5.96 2.70 -12.17
C ARG A 247 5.91 3.15 -10.72
N LEU A 248 5.91 2.22 -9.76
CA LEU A 248 5.94 2.55 -8.33
C LEU A 248 7.21 3.34 -7.97
N MET A 249 8.38 2.92 -8.45
CA MET A 249 9.64 3.63 -8.19
C MET A 249 9.63 5.06 -8.73
N GLN A 250 9.03 5.26 -9.91
CA GLN A 250 8.96 6.57 -10.55
C GLN A 250 7.99 7.51 -9.84
N ASP A 251 6.82 7.01 -9.45
CA ASP A 251 5.71 7.85 -9.00
C ASP A 251 5.72 8.05 -7.46
N ASP A 252 6.29 7.10 -6.71
CA ASP A 252 6.36 7.14 -5.24
C ASP A 252 7.60 7.90 -4.75
N ALA A 253 7.47 9.22 -4.65
CA ALA A 253 8.54 10.11 -4.17
C ALA A 253 8.98 9.85 -2.71
N LYS A 254 8.20 9.08 -1.94
CA LYS A 254 8.54 8.75 -0.54
C LYS A 254 9.30 7.45 -0.40
N HIS A 255 9.40 6.69 -1.49
CA HIS A 255 10.15 5.44 -1.56
C HIS A 255 9.69 4.41 -0.50
N HIS A 256 8.38 4.27 -0.34
CA HIS A 256 7.79 3.27 0.55
C HIS A 256 8.33 1.87 0.24
N LEU A 257 8.23 0.99 1.21
CA LEU A 257 8.68 -0.39 1.07
C LEU A 257 7.93 -1.11 -0.07
N ARG A 258 8.67 -1.92 -0.84
CA ARG A 258 8.18 -2.65 -2.02
C ARG A 258 8.59 -4.10 -1.97
N SER A 259 7.63 -4.99 -2.20
CA SER A 259 7.85 -6.42 -2.28
C SER A 259 6.93 -7.08 -3.31
N ILE A 260 7.17 -8.35 -3.54
CA ILE A 260 6.27 -9.23 -4.28
C ILE A 260 6.27 -10.60 -3.59
N HIS A 261 5.08 -11.15 -3.35
CA HIS A 261 4.91 -12.40 -2.62
C HIS A 261 4.61 -13.56 -3.57
N HIS A 262 5.18 -14.74 -3.29
CA HIS A 262 5.07 -15.95 -4.10
C HIS A 262 4.33 -17.07 -3.36
N CYS A 263 3.72 -17.98 -4.12
CA CYS A 263 3.20 -19.27 -3.62
C CYS A 263 4.29 -20.37 -3.66
N CYS A 264 4.79 -20.65 -4.85
CA CYS A 264 5.67 -21.79 -5.10
C CYS A 264 7.13 -21.41 -5.33
N ALA A 265 7.37 -20.33 -6.08
CA ALA A 265 8.69 -19.92 -6.51
C ALA A 265 8.96 -18.44 -6.23
N PRO A 266 9.99 -18.10 -5.43
CA PRO A 266 10.31 -16.71 -5.13
C PRO A 266 10.69 -15.95 -6.40
N TYR A 267 10.26 -14.67 -6.44
CA TYR A 267 10.66 -13.77 -7.52
C TYR A 267 12.17 -13.55 -7.48
N PRO A 268 12.87 -13.54 -8.63
CA PRO A 268 14.31 -13.33 -8.66
C PRO A 268 14.70 -12.00 -8.02
N PRO A 269 15.90 -11.89 -7.38
CA PRO A 269 16.37 -10.63 -6.81
C PRO A 269 16.34 -9.48 -7.81
N ARG A 270 15.77 -8.35 -7.42
CA ARG A 270 15.69 -7.11 -8.22
C ARG A 270 16.04 -5.90 -7.37
N SER A 271 16.62 -4.88 -7.98
CA SER A 271 17.01 -3.63 -7.32
C SER A 271 15.83 -2.81 -6.80
N TRP A 272 14.62 -3.04 -7.32
CA TRP A 272 13.41 -2.36 -6.84
C TRP A 272 12.85 -2.96 -5.55
N MET A 273 13.21 -4.19 -5.20
CA MET A 273 12.77 -4.84 -3.95
C MET A 273 13.46 -4.20 -2.75
N THR A 274 12.69 -3.87 -1.74
CA THR A 274 13.20 -3.37 -0.45
C THR A 274 13.25 -4.46 0.60
N HIS A 275 12.46 -5.50 0.44
CA HIS A 275 12.42 -6.69 1.29
C HIS A 275 11.85 -7.88 0.53
N VAL A 276 12.10 -9.06 1.05
CA VAL A 276 11.52 -10.31 0.56
C VAL A 276 10.26 -10.62 1.36
N SER A 277 9.14 -10.78 0.67
CA SER A 277 7.88 -11.31 1.19
C SER A 277 7.76 -12.77 0.77
N THR A 278 7.66 -13.68 1.71
CA THR A 278 7.70 -15.13 1.41
C THR A 278 6.62 -15.92 2.14
N GLN A 279 6.26 -17.04 1.52
CA GLN A 279 5.38 -18.07 2.07
C GLN A 279 6.22 -19.29 2.40
N THR A 280 6.28 -19.68 3.66
CA THR A 280 7.00 -20.89 4.08
C THR A 280 6.67 -21.29 5.53
N SER A 281 6.44 -22.58 5.77
CA SER A 281 6.37 -23.17 7.10
C SER A 281 7.76 -23.53 7.68
N THR A 282 8.85 -23.20 6.97
CA THR A 282 10.21 -23.56 7.37
C THR A 282 11.06 -22.30 7.58
N PRO A 283 11.24 -21.83 8.83
CA PRO A 283 12.00 -20.58 9.12
C PRO A 283 13.43 -20.56 8.54
N ARG A 284 14.07 -21.73 8.41
CA ARG A 284 15.41 -21.84 7.81
C ARG A 284 15.45 -21.39 6.34
N LYS A 285 14.34 -21.56 5.58
CA LYS A 285 14.25 -21.06 4.21
C LYS A 285 14.27 -19.53 4.18
N ALA A 286 13.58 -18.88 5.10
CA ALA A 286 13.60 -17.42 5.22
C ALA A 286 15.00 -16.89 5.54
N LEU A 287 15.76 -17.58 6.41
CA LEU A 287 17.15 -17.23 6.67
C LEU A 287 18.03 -17.38 5.43
N ALA A 288 17.86 -18.45 4.64
CA ALA A 288 18.58 -18.63 3.39
C ALA A 288 18.28 -17.52 2.37
N MET A 289 17.00 -17.14 2.23
CA MET A 289 16.57 -16.02 1.39
C MET A 289 17.20 -14.70 1.84
N ARG A 290 17.26 -14.42 3.14
CA ARG A 290 17.90 -13.22 3.68
C ARG A 290 19.34 -13.07 3.20
N TRP A 291 20.10 -14.15 3.20
CA TRP A 291 21.47 -14.16 2.72
C TRP A 291 21.58 -14.11 1.18
N GLN A 292 20.68 -14.77 0.49
CA GLN A 292 20.67 -14.77 -0.98
C GLN A 292 20.30 -13.40 -1.56
N TYR A 293 19.30 -12.72 -0.97
CA TYR A 293 18.79 -11.44 -1.46
C TYR A 293 19.53 -10.25 -0.87
N GLN A 294 20.24 -10.42 0.24
CA GLN A 294 20.87 -9.32 1.02
C GLN A 294 19.83 -8.26 1.43
N LEU A 295 18.62 -8.67 1.74
CA LEU A 295 17.47 -7.84 2.11
C LEU A 295 16.82 -8.36 3.40
N PRO A 296 16.05 -7.51 4.11
CA PRO A 296 15.14 -8.01 5.13
C PRO A 296 14.16 -9.03 4.56
N VAL A 297 13.77 -10.02 5.35
CA VAL A 297 12.78 -11.04 4.95
C VAL A 297 11.63 -11.05 5.92
N ILE A 298 10.42 -11.08 5.40
CA ILE A 298 9.19 -11.30 6.16
C ILE A 298 8.55 -12.59 5.67
N VAL A 299 8.21 -13.47 6.59
CA VAL A 299 7.35 -14.61 6.31
C VAL A 299 5.91 -14.11 6.47
N ASP A 300 5.30 -13.71 5.37
CA ASP A 300 3.95 -13.15 5.35
C ASP A 300 2.87 -14.22 5.42
N GLU A 301 3.20 -15.45 5.03
CA GLU A 301 2.34 -16.62 5.19
C GLU A 301 3.17 -17.79 5.71
N PHE A 302 2.80 -18.25 6.90
CA PHE A 302 3.50 -19.36 7.59
C PHE A 302 2.67 -20.65 7.65
N GLY A 303 1.39 -20.56 7.44
CA GLY A 303 0.33 -21.50 7.75
C GLY A 303 -0.66 -20.82 8.70
N TYR A 304 -1.83 -21.38 8.83
CA TYR A 304 -2.88 -20.76 9.67
C TYR A 304 -3.48 -21.78 10.61
N GLU A 305 -3.69 -21.35 11.87
CA GLU A 305 -4.57 -22.02 12.80
C GLU A 305 -6.02 -21.89 12.32
N GLY A 306 -6.81 -22.95 12.44
CA GLY A 306 -8.22 -22.88 12.09
C GLY A 306 -8.87 -24.24 11.82
N ASP A 307 -10.03 -24.19 11.22
CA ASP A 307 -10.92 -25.31 10.89
C ASP A 307 -11.25 -25.43 9.40
N ILE A 308 -10.43 -24.81 8.54
CA ILE A 308 -10.55 -24.91 7.09
C ILE A 308 -10.06 -26.29 6.65
N GLU A 309 -10.75 -26.94 5.71
CA GLU A 309 -10.39 -28.29 5.22
C GLU A 309 -9.04 -28.39 4.47
N PHE A 310 -8.39 -27.25 4.18
CA PHE A 310 -7.15 -27.19 3.45
C PHE A 310 -5.94 -27.11 4.37
N ASN A 311 -4.84 -27.75 3.98
CA ASN A 311 -3.57 -27.84 4.71
C ASN A 311 -2.98 -26.53 5.24
N TRP A 312 -3.38 -25.38 4.72
CA TRP A 312 -2.81 -24.10 5.10
C TRP A 312 -3.62 -23.36 6.17
N GLY A 313 -4.83 -23.81 6.46
CA GLY A 313 -5.75 -23.19 7.43
C GLY A 313 -6.41 -24.17 8.38
N ASN A 314 -5.73 -25.27 8.73
CA ASN A 314 -6.25 -26.31 9.62
C ASN A 314 -5.24 -26.74 10.69
N LEU A 315 -4.24 -25.93 10.96
CA LEU A 315 -3.27 -26.20 12.01
C LEU A 315 -3.91 -25.99 13.39
N THR A 316 -3.56 -26.82 14.35
CA THR A 316 -3.86 -26.57 15.75
C THR A 316 -2.88 -25.54 16.32
N ALA A 317 -3.23 -24.86 17.41
CA ALA A 317 -2.36 -23.90 18.10
C ALA A 317 -0.99 -24.49 18.54
N ARG A 318 -0.84 -25.82 18.55
CA ARG A 318 0.43 -26.49 18.84
C ARG A 318 1.29 -26.73 17.59
N GLU A 319 0.64 -26.82 16.43
CA GLU A 319 1.31 -27.07 15.15
C GLU A 319 1.72 -25.78 14.48
N PHE A 320 1.04 -24.65 14.81
CA PHE A 320 1.37 -23.33 14.39
C PHE A 320 2.45 -22.70 15.29
#